data_53ac584a465bdb06d4a844b49dd44c5e
#
_entry.id   53ac584a465bdb06d4a844b49dd44c5e
#
_cell.length_a   1.000
_cell.length_b   1.000
_cell.length_c   1.000
_cell.angle_alpha   90.00
_cell.angle_beta   90.00
_cell.angle_gamma   90.00
#
_symmetry.space_group_name_H-M   'P 1'
#
loop_
_entity.id
_entity.type
_entity.pdbx_description
1 polymer ?
#
loop_
_entity_poly.entity_id
_entity_poly.type
_entity_poly.pdbx_seq_one_letter_code
_entity_poly.pdbx_strand_id
1 'polypeptide(L)'
;MKILTNPHFLLTLTSIFWAFNTIAGRAGVGEVSPLLIVSLRWLFVSIILTFLCRNQLKEIWTILSQRIKWLIIMGLFGFTGFNSAYYIAAHDTIAINLGLVQGTMPAFIIIISWVWLKDKINLTQFLGVLITFIAVLIVVSAGDLTILLNLELNKGDIVMIFACTLYAAYAVGLRKKPQIWALPLLTFFAYVAFVGSLPGLIYETYSNQLILPGLKGCIILGVIIIFPSFLAQIFFMKGVEKIGPARSGLYTNLVPVFSSILAVFLLGESFQFYHFLSLSMIFAGIYLFENKNKINDLILKRELNDRH
;
A
#
# COMPACT_ATOMS: atom_id res chain seq x y z
N MET A 1 -8.95 -1.58 -28.38
CA MET A 1 -7.63 -2.13 -28.02
C MET A 1 -6.60 -1.08 -27.57
N LYS A 2 -6.51 0.13 -28.17
CA LYS A 2 -5.51 1.16 -27.78
C LYS A 2 -5.61 1.63 -26.32
N ILE A 3 -6.79 1.62 -25.68
CA ILE A 3 -7.02 2.07 -24.30
C ILE A 3 -6.34 1.12 -23.29
N LEU A 4 -6.44 -0.20 -23.49
CA LEU A 4 -5.82 -1.21 -22.63
C LEU A 4 -4.28 -1.28 -22.74
N THR A 5 -3.69 -0.49 -23.62
CA THR A 5 -2.24 -0.34 -23.76
C THR A 5 -1.74 1.01 -23.24
N ASN A 6 -2.63 1.93 -22.88
CA ASN A 6 -2.28 3.23 -22.33
C ASN A 6 -1.83 3.08 -20.86
N PRO A 7 -0.58 3.44 -20.50
CA PRO A 7 -0.07 3.27 -19.14
C PRO A 7 -0.83 4.10 -18.11
N HIS A 8 -1.28 5.31 -18.48
CA HIS A 8 -2.03 6.18 -17.57
C HIS A 8 -3.40 5.58 -17.20
N PHE A 9 -4.08 5.00 -18.19
CA PHE A 9 -5.34 4.28 -17.96
C PHE A 9 -5.14 3.05 -17.04
N LEU A 10 -4.12 2.23 -17.32
CA LEU A 10 -3.82 1.05 -16.50
C LEU A 10 -3.49 1.43 -15.05
N LEU A 11 -2.71 2.49 -14.85
CA LEU A 11 -2.32 2.95 -13.51
C LEU A 11 -3.50 3.57 -12.73
N THR A 12 -4.40 4.27 -13.42
CA THR A 12 -5.65 4.75 -12.81
C THR A 12 -6.54 3.58 -12.37
N LEU A 13 -6.70 2.56 -13.22
CA LEU A 13 -7.42 1.33 -12.86
C LEU A 13 -6.74 0.61 -11.68
N THR A 14 -5.42 0.58 -11.64
CA THR A 14 -4.67 0.04 -10.48
C THR A 14 -5.09 0.72 -9.19
N SER A 15 -5.14 2.05 -9.19
CA SER A 15 -5.51 2.83 -8.00
C SER A 15 -6.96 2.57 -7.57
N ILE A 16 -7.88 2.46 -8.53
CA ILE A 16 -9.27 2.08 -8.27
C ILE A 16 -9.35 0.67 -7.68
N PHE A 17 -8.61 -0.30 -8.24
CA PHE A 17 -8.63 -1.67 -7.74
C PHE A 17 -7.99 -1.79 -6.34
N TRP A 18 -6.98 -0.98 -6.03
CA TRP A 18 -6.46 -0.91 -4.67
C TRP A 18 -7.44 -0.23 -3.71
N ALA A 19 -8.21 0.77 -4.17
CA ALA A 19 -9.30 1.32 -3.38
C ALA A 19 -10.41 0.28 -3.12
N PHE A 20 -10.73 -0.59 -4.08
CA PHE A 20 -11.60 -1.74 -3.82
C PHE A 20 -11.08 -2.67 -2.74
N ASN A 21 -9.76 -2.84 -2.60
CA ASN A 21 -9.21 -3.61 -1.48
C ASN A 21 -9.58 -3.02 -0.12
N THR A 22 -9.59 -1.67 -0.01
CA THR A 22 -9.98 -0.97 1.21
C THR A 22 -11.44 -1.26 1.56
N ILE A 23 -12.33 -1.14 0.58
CA ILE A 23 -13.77 -1.39 0.76
C ILE A 23 -14.03 -2.86 1.08
N ALA A 24 -13.42 -3.78 0.32
CA ALA A 24 -13.56 -5.22 0.53
C ALA A 24 -12.99 -5.66 1.89
N GLY A 25 -11.87 -5.09 2.32
CA GLY A 25 -11.29 -5.34 3.64
C GLY A 25 -12.26 -4.95 4.76
N ARG A 26 -12.87 -3.76 4.68
CA ARG A 26 -13.86 -3.32 5.68
C ARG A 26 -15.17 -4.10 5.61
N ALA A 27 -15.68 -4.35 4.41
CA ALA A 27 -16.89 -5.15 4.20
C ALA A 27 -16.71 -6.63 4.60
N GLY A 28 -15.47 -7.11 4.65
CA GLY A 28 -15.11 -8.47 5.05
C GLY A 28 -15.11 -8.71 6.57
N VAL A 29 -15.18 -7.64 7.36
CA VAL A 29 -15.23 -7.74 8.82
C VAL A 29 -16.48 -8.52 9.24
N GLY A 30 -16.27 -9.60 10.03
CA GLY A 30 -17.35 -10.52 10.44
C GLY A 30 -17.79 -11.54 9.38
N GLU A 31 -17.30 -11.44 8.14
CA GLU A 31 -17.62 -12.37 7.05
C GLU A 31 -16.48 -13.37 6.76
N VAL A 32 -15.23 -12.95 6.97
CA VAL A 32 -14.02 -13.77 6.78
C VAL A 32 -12.96 -13.27 7.74
N SER A 33 -12.25 -14.19 8.40
CA SER A 33 -11.16 -13.78 9.28
C SER A 33 -9.97 -13.17 8.50
N PRO A 34 -9.26 -12.17 9.08
CA PRO A 34 -8.23 -11.38 8.39
C PRO A 34 -7.10 -12.24 7.80
N LEU A 35 -6.59 -13.21 8.55
CA LEU A 35 -5.45 -14.01 8.12
C LEU A 35 -5.86 -15.11 7.14
N LEU A 36 -7.11 -15.57 7.19
CA LEU A 36 -7.70 -16.41 6.14
C LEU A 36 -7.80 -15.64 4.81
N ILE A 37 -8.21 -14.37 4.83
CA ILE A 37 -8.21 -13.52 3.61
C ILE A 37 -6.80 -13.50 3.01
N VAL A 38 -5.76 -13.22 3.82
CA VAL A 38 -4.38 -13.15 3.33
C VAL A 38 -3.94 -14.48 2.75
N SER A 39 -4.21 -15.58 3.43
CA SER A 39 -3.81 -16.93 2.98
C SER A 39 -4.48 -17.30 1.66
N LEU A 40 -5.81 -17.18 1.57
CA LEU A 40 -6.55 -17.55 0.36
C LEU A 40 -6.21 -16.64 -0.83
N ARG A 41 -6.12 -15.31 -0.62
CA ARG A 41 -5.78 -14.40 -1.73
C ARG A 41 -4.43 -14.74 -2.36
N TRP A 42 -3.40 -14.99 -1.55
CA TRP A 42 -2.06 -15.27 -2.07
C TRP A 42 -1.93 -16.71 -2.57
N LEU A 43 -2.67 -17.67 -2.02
CA LEU A 43 -2.78 -19.01 -2.59
C LEU A 43 -3.31 -18.95 -4.02
N PHE A 44 -4.48 -18.36 -4.24
CA PHE A 44 -5.08 -18.31 -5.57
C PHE A 44 -4.25 -17.47 -6.56
N VAL A 45 -3.69 -16.34 -6.12
CA VAL A 45 -2.82 -15.52 -6.97
C VAL A 45 -1.55 -16.29 -7.34
N SER A 46 -0.93 -17.05 -6.41
CA SER A 46 0.26 -17.86 -6.71
C SER A 46 -0.05 -18.95 -7.74
N ILE A 47 -1.21 -19.62 -7.64
CA ILE A 47 -1.65 -20.63 -8.60
C ILE A 47 -1.82 -19.99 -10.00
N ILE A 48 -2.58 -18.89 -10.10
CA ILE A 48 -2.84 -18.21 -11.37
C ILE A 48 -1.52 -17.74 -12.02
N LEU A 49 -0.65 -17.08 -11.24
CA LEU A 49 0.62 -16.57 -11.74
C LEU A 49 1.58 -17.68 -12.13
N THR A 50 1.59 -18.80 -11.39
CA THR A 50 2.39 -19.99 -11.75
C THR A 50 1.99 -20.52 -13.11
N PHE A 51 0.70 -20.63 -13.37
CA PHE A 51 0.21 -21.09 -14.67
C PHE A 51 0.63 -20.14 -15.79
N LEU A 52 0.53 -18.83 -15.57
CA LEU A 52 0.89 -17.81 -16.56
C LEU A 52 2.40 -17.71 -16.83
N CYS A 53 3.24 -17.95 -15.80
CA CYS A 53 4.69 -17.74 -15.87
C CYS A 53 5.51 -19.05 -15.88
N ARG A 54 4.86 -20.21 -15.98
CA ARG A 54 5.49 -21.55 -15.81
C ARG A 54 6.82 -21.73 -16.55
N ASN A 55 6.94 -21.19 -17.74
CA ASN A 55 8.14 -21.32 -18.56
C ASN A 55 9.33 -20.51 -18.06
N GLN A 56 9.06 -19.42 -17.34
CA GLN A 56 10.08 -18.48 -16.83
C GLN A 56 10.49 -18.77 -15.39
N LEU A 57 9.69 -19.53 -14.65
CA LEU A 57 9.93 -19.74 -13.20
C LEU A 57 11.24 -20.48 -12.91
N LYS A 58 11.61 -21.47 -13.75
CA LYS A 58 12.86 -22.23 -13.56
C LYS A 58 14.09 -21.36 -13.74
N GLU A 59 14.10 -20.54 -14.79
CA GLU A 59 15.19 -19.62 -15.08
C GLU A 59 15.37 -18.60 -13.94
N ILE A 60 14.27 -17.98 -13.52
CA ILE A 60 14.29 -16.98 -12.47
C ILE A 60 14.62 -17.57 -11.10
N TRP A 61 14.22 -18.82 -10.82
CA TRP A 61 14.59 -19.50 -9.59
C TRP A 61 16.10 -19.64 -9.43
N THR A 62 16.84 -19.90 -10.49
CA THR A 62 18.30 -19.97 -10.46
C THR A 62 18.94 -18.67 -9.92
N ILE A 63 18.36 -17.52 -10.28
CA ILE A 63 18.81 -16.22 -9.80
C ILE A 63 18.33 -15.96 -8.36
N LEU A 64 17.07 -16.25 -8.06
CA LEU A 64 16.44 -15.94 -6.76
C LEU A 64 16.95 -16.85 -5.64
N SER A 65 17.28 -18.10 -5.92
CA SER A 65 17.82 -19.03 -4.93
C SER A 65 19.12 -18.52 -4.30
N GLN A 66 19.95 -17.80 -5.05
CA GLN A 66 21.15 -17.17 -4.55
C GLN A 66 20.85 -15.97 -3.60
N ARG A 67 19.64 -15.45 -3.62
CA ARG A 67 19.17 -14.33 -2.79
C ARG A 67 17.91 -14.67 -2.00
N ILE A 68 17.80 -15.93 -1.59
CA ILE A 68 16.59 -16.46 -0.92
C ILE A 68 16.22 -15.67 0.34
N LYS A 69 17.19 -15.22 1.14
CA LYS A 69 16.95 -14.38 2.32
C LYS A 69 16.28 -13.06 1.93
N TRP A 70 16.78 -12.41 0.88
CA TRP A 70 16.17 -11.17 0.37
C TRP A 70 14.75 -11.43 -0.11
N LEU A 71 14.52 -12.48 -0.87
CA LEU A 71 13.19 -12.86 -1.37
C LEU A 71 12.20 -13.07 -0.22
N ILE A 72 12.58 -13.83 0.79
CA ILE A 72 11.73 -14.13 1.95
C ILE A 72 11.41 -12.83 2.72
N ILE A 73 12.42 -12.03 3.07
CA ILE A 73 12.22 -10.79 3.81
C ILE A 73 11.31 -9.83 3.04
N MET A 74 11.54 -9.67 1.74
CA MET A 74 10.71 -8.79 0.90
C MET A 74 9.27 -9.30 0.78
N GLY A 75 9.08 -10.60 0.60
CA GLY A 75 7.75 -11.21 0.57
C GLY A 75 7.02 -11.09 1.91
N LEU A 76 7.72 -11.31 3.02
CA LEU A 76 7.15 -11.17 4.36
C LEU A 76 6.76 -9.71 4.66
N PHE A 77 7.59 -8.73 4.32
CA PHE A 77 7.30 -7.33 4.61
C PHE A 77 6.23 -6.77 3.69
N GLY A 78 6.39 -6.91 2.37
CA GLY A 78 5.51 -6.28 1.40
C GLY A 78 4.15 -6.98 1.22
N PHE A 79 4.09 -8.27 1.49
CA PHE A 79 2.91 -9.07 1.19
C PHE A 79 2.28 -9.69 2.43
N THR A 80 2.98 -10.53 3.19
CA THR A 80 2.42 -11.15 4.40
C THR A 80 2.12 -10.08 5.46
N GLY A 81 3.15 -9.41 5.95
CA GLY A 81 3.06 -8.50 7.10
C GLY A 81 2.16 -7.30 6.80
N PHE A 82 2.38 -6.65 5.64
CA PHE A 82 1.52 -5.54 5.22
C PHE A 82 0.05 -5.96 5.14
N ASN A 83 -0.27 -7.04 4.42
CA ASN A 83 -1.66 -7.42 4.25
C ASN A 83 -2.30 -7.96 5.53
N SER A 84 -1.55 -8.72 6.36
CA SER A 84 -2.07 -9.18 7.66
C SER A 84 -2.40 -7.99 8.57
N ALA A 85 -1.48 -7.05 8.73
CA ALA A 85 -1.71 -5.84 9.52
C ALA A 85 -2.85 -4.98 8.93
N TYR A 86 -2.92 -4.86 7.60
CA TYR A 86 -3.98 -4.15 6.90
C TYR A 86 -5.38 -4.70 7.20
N TYR A 87 -5.58 -6.01 7.07
CA TYR A 87 -6.90 -6.62 7.33
C TYR A 87 -7.23 -6.68 8.82
N ILE A 88 -6.25 -6.82 9.70
CA ILE A 88 -6.46 -6.67 11.15
C ILE A 88 -6.91 -5.23 11.46
N ALA A 89 -6.24 -4.23 10.89
CA ALA A 89 -6.60 -2.82 11.07
C ALA A 89 -8.05 -2.54 10.63
N ALA A 90 -8.51 -3.17 9.53
CA ALA A 90 -9.85 -2.99 9.01
C ALA A 90 -10.97 -3.39 9.98
N HIS A 91 -10.68 -4.19 11.01
CA HIS A 91 -11.64 -4.51 12.07
C HIS A 91 -11.91 -3.34 13.00
N ASP A 92 -10.90 -2.52 13.27
CA ASP A 92 -10.95 -1.50 14.32
C ASP A 92 -11.02 -0.06 13.76
N THR A 93 -10.95 0.14 12.43
CA THR A 93 -11.04 1.47 11.81
C THR A 93 -11.91 1.48 10.56
N ILE A 94 -12.29 2.68 10.09
CA ILE A 94 -13.13 2.87 8.90
C ILE A 94 -12.30 2.85 7.60
N ALA A 95 -12.96 2.58 6.46
CA ALA A 95 -12.29 2.47 5.17
C ALA A 95 -11.66 3.80 4.72
N ILE A 96 -12.28 4.94 5.05
CA ILE A 96 -11.70 6.26 4.75
C ILE A 96 -10.33 6.40 5.45
N ASN A 97 -10.24 6.10 6.75
CA ASN A 97 -9.00 6.19 7.51
C ASN A 97 -7.92 5.24 6.95
N LEU A 98 -8.27 3.98 6.64
CA LEU A 98 -7.36 3.03 5.99
C LEU A 98 -6.75 3.62 4.71
N GLY A 99 -7.59 4.19 3.84
CA GLY A 99 -7.15 4.81 2.60
C GLY A 99 -6.26 6.03 2.82
N LEU A 100 -6.63 6.91 3.76
CA LEU A 100 -5.86 8.12 4.08
C LEU A 100 -4.48 7.78 4.67
N VAL A 101 -4.43 6.87 5.66
CA VAL A 101 -3.15 6.42 6.24
C VAL A 101 -2.29 5.73 5.17
N GLN A 102 -2.87 4.95 4.27
CA GLN A 102 -2.14 4.37 3.14
C GLN A 102 -1.56 5.44 2.20
N GLY A 103 -2.25 6.56 1.99
CA GLY A 103 -1.78 7.70 1.20
C GLY A 103 -0.50 8.35 1.74
N THR A 104 -0.12 8.06 2.98
CA THR A 104 1.11 8.57 3.60
C THR A 104 2.34 7.68 3.34
N MET A 105 2.20 6.55 2.65
CA MET A 105 3.32 5.63 2.34
C MET A 105 4.55 6.32 1.75
N PRO A 106 4.45 7.31 0.84
CA PRO A 106 5.64 7.99 0.33
C PRO A 106 6.50 8.60 1.43
N ALA A 107 5.90 9.16 2.48
CA ALA A 107 6.64 9.72 3.62
C ALA A 107 7.42 8.64 4.39
N PHE A 108 6.80 7.48 4.64
CA PHE A 108 7.48 6.34 5.27
C PHE A 108 8.62 5.80 4.41
N ILE A 109 8.43 5.70 3.09
CA ILE A 109 9.47 5.29 2.15
C ILE A 109 10.70 6.19 2.24
N ILE A 110 10.49 7.50 2.37
CA ILE A 110 11.57 8.47 2.49
C ILE A 110 12.35 8.28 3.78
N ILE A 111 11.65 8.18 4.89
CA ILE A 111 12.27 7.99 6.20
C ILE A 111 13.10 6.72 6.23
N ILE A 112 12.54 5.61 5.74
CA ILE A 112 13.26 4.34 5.70
C ILE A 112 14.44 4.40 4.72
N SER A 113 14.29 5.09 3.58
CA SER A 113 15.37 5.31 2.62
C SER A 113 16.52 6.12 3.24
N TRP A 114 16.18 7.16 4.01
CA TRP A 114 17.18 7.94 4.76
C TRP A 114 17.90 7.10 5.81
N VAL A 115 17.18 6.30 6.60
CA VAL A 115 17.76 5.46 7.65
C VAL A 115 18.61 4.32 7.06
N TRP A 116 18.10 3.59 6.06
CA TRP A 116 18.76 2.39 5.53
C TRP A 116 19.78 2.68 4.44
N LEU A 117 19.46 3.58 3.52
CA LEU A 117 20.31 3.86 2.36
C LEU A 117 21.15 5.12 2.53
N LYS A 118 20.93 5.86 3.64
CA LYS A 118 21.58 7.14 3.91
C LYS A 118 21.32 8.19 2.82
N ASP A 119 20.17 8.08 2.14
CA ASP A 119 19.74 9.06 1.16
C ASP A 119 19.63 10.44 1.81
N LYS A 120 20.18 11.48 1.16
CA LYS A 120 20.08 12.84 1.69
C LYS A 120 18.65 13.36 1.52
N ILE A 121 18.07 13.83 2.61
CA ILE A 121 16.76 14.50 2.61
C ILE A 121 17.03 16.00 2.59
N ASN A 122 16.44 16.73 1.63
CA ASN A 122 16.49 18.18 1.60
C ASN A 122 15.32 18.78 2.43
N LEU A 123 15.38 20.11 2.66
CA LEU A 123 14.38 20.81 3.47
C LEU A 123 12.96 20.66 2.92
N THR A 124 12.76 20.72 1.60
CA THR A 124 11.42 20.57 0.99
C THR A 124 10.85 19.17 1.19
N GLN A 125 11.69 18.14 1.09
CA GLN A 125 11.31 16.77 1.38
C GLN A 125 10.96 16.58 2.87
N PHE A 126 11.76 17.17 3.76
CA PHE A 126 11.49 17.13 5.21
C PHE A 126 10.15 17.80 5.55
N LEU A 127 9.87 18.97 4.99
CA LEU A 127 8.59 19.66 5.17
C LEU A 127 7.42 18.84 4.60
N GLY A 128 7.58 18.22 3.43
CA GLY A 128 6.58 17.34 2.85
C GLY A 128 6.26 16.15 3.76
N VAL A 129 7.28 15.50 4.33
CA VAL A 129 7.13 14.42 5.32
C VAL A 129 6.40 14.94 6.57
N LEU A 130 6.80 16.08 7.11
CA LEU A 130 6.21 16.67 8.31
C LEU A 130 4.71 16.94 8.13
N ILE A 131 4.33 17.57 7.00
CA ILE A 131 2.94 17.85 6.66
C ILE A 131 2.13 16.55 6.57
N THR A 132 2.70 15.52 5.94
CA THR A 132 2.06 14.22 5.82
C THR A 132 1.86 13.54 7.18
N PHE A 133 2.83 13.66 8.10
CA PHE A 133 2.69 13.15 9.48
C PHE A 133 1.60 13.89 10.27
N ILE A 134 1.51 15.22 10.13
CA ILE A 134 0.42 15.99 10.76
C ILE A 134 -0.93 15.52 10.20
N ALA A 135 -1.03 15.25 8.90
CA ALA A 135 -2.25 14.67 8.32
C ALA A 135 -2.64 13.32 8.94
N VAL A 136 -1.67 12.43 9.20
CA VAL A 136 -1.92 11.16 9.92
C VAL A 136 -2.46 11.43 11.33
N LEU A 137 -1.83 12.35 12.08
CA LEU A 137 -2.29 12.68 13.43
C LEU A 137 -3.73 13.19 13.43
N ILE A 138 -4.12 14.01 12.45
CA ILE A 138 -5.50 14.50 12.28
C ILE A 138 -6.47 13.33 12.01
N VAL A 139 -6.09 12.35 11.20
CA VAL A 139 -6.93 11.15 10.95
C VAL A 139 -7.09 10.31 12.21
N VAL A 140 -5.97 9.98 12.85
CA VAL A 140 -5.93 9.08 14.01
C VAL A 140 -6.66 9.67 15.24
N SER A 141 -6.66 11.01 15.34
CA SER A 141 -7.40 11.74 16.37
C SER A 141 -8.85 12.07 15.99
N ALA A 142 -9.31 11.66 14.81
CA ALA A 142 -10.61 12.06 14.28
C ALA A 142 -10.84 13.60 14.30
N GLY A 143 -9.75 14.39 14.24
CA GLY A 143 -9.77 15.84 14.30
C GLY A 143 -9.87 16.42 15.73
N ASP A 144 -9.86 15.60 16.76
CA ASP A 144 -9.92 16.02 18.17
C ASP A 144 -8.55 15.85 18.85
N LEU A 145 -7.92 16.96 19.22
CA LEU A 145 -6.63 16.95 19.90
C LEU A 145 -6.67 16.28 21.28
N THR A 146 -7.82 16.24 21.96
CA THR A 146 -7.95 15.60 23.27
C THR A 146 -7.68 14.10 23.19
N ILE A 147 -8.04 13.45 22.07
CA ILE A 147 -7.76 12.03 21.80
C ILE A 147 -6.24 11.77 21.78
N LEU A 148 -5.46 12.68 21.17
CA LEU A 148 -3.99 12.58 21.16
C LEU A 148 -3.40 12.80 22.55
N LEU A 149 -3.92 13.78 23.29
CA LEU A 149 -3.43 14.12 24.63
C LEU A 149 -3.72 13.02 25.64
N ASN A 150 -4.88 12.37 25.52
CA ASN A 150 -5.28 11.27 26.39
C ASN A 150 -4.76 9.90 25.94
N LEU A 151 -4.06 9.83 24.78
CA LEU A 151 -3.60 8.57 24.16
C LEU A 151 -4.74 7.59 23.84
N GLU A 152 -5.93 8.08 23.58
CA GLU A 152 -7.12 7.30 23.20
C GLU A 152 -7.14 6.99 21.70
N LEU A 153 -5.99 6.60 21.17
CA LEU A 153 -5.79 6.38 19.74
C LEU A 153 -6.52 5.11 19.26
N ASN A 154 -7.11 5.18 18.09
CA ASN A 154 -7.74 4.02 17.45
C ASN A 154 -6.69 2.94 17.13
N LYS A 155 -6.91 1.72 17.65
CA LYS A 155 -5.99 0.58 17.46
C LYS A 155 -5.81 0.24 15.98
N GLY A 156 -6.87 0.29 15.19
CA GLY A 156 -6.83 0.00 13.75
C GLY A 156 -5.92 0.98 13.00
N ASP A 157 -6.00 2.27 13.31
CA ASP A 157 -5.15 3.28 12.66
C ASP A 157 -3.68 3.08 13.01
N ILE A 158 -3.35 2.71 14.26
CA ILE A 158 -1.97 2.38 14.68
C ILE A 158 -1.46 1.15 13.94
N VAL A 159 -2.28 0.09 13.84
CA VAL A 159 -1.91 -1.12 13.10
C VAL A 159 -1.73 -0.81 11.60
N MET A 160 -2.52 0.11 11.04
CA MET A 160 -2.36 0.53 9.65
C MET A 160 -1.07 1.34 9.43
N ILE A 161 -0.66 2.19 10.38
CA ILE A 161 0.65 2.88 10.35
C ILE A 161 1.79 1.84 10.33
N PHE A 162 1.69 0.81 11.17
CA PHE A 162 2.66 -0.29 11.17
C PHE A 162 2.68 -1.03 9.83
N ALA A 163 1.52 -1.32 9.23
CA ALA A 163 1.43 -1.90 7.89
C ALA A 163 2.16 -1.04 6.85
N CYS A 164 1.91 0.28 6.84
CA CYS A 164 2.60 1.22 5.95
C CYS A 164 4.12 1.21 6.14
N THR A 165 4.60 1.06 7.37
CA THR A 165 6.03 0.96 7.68
C THR A 165 6.64 -0.31 7.07
N LEU A 166 5.96 -1.46 7.18
CA LEU A 166 6.41 -2.72 6.56
C LEU A 166 6.47 -2.61 5.04
N TYR A 167 5.43 -2.04 4.43
CA TYR A 167 5.40 -1.85 2.98
C TYR A 167 6.49 -0.88 2.50
N ALA A 168 6.73 0.19 3.24
CA ALA A 168 7.79 1.14 2.93
C ALA A 168 9.17 0.49 3.01
N ALA A 169 9.42 -0.37 4.02
CA ALA A 169 10.64 -1.15 4.11
C ALA A 169 10.81 -2.10 2.89
N TYR A 170 9.73 -2.77 2.47
CA TYR A 170 9.70 -3.55 1.23
C TYR A 170 10.03 -2.67 0.01
N ALA A 171 9.37 -1.53 -0.16
CA ALA A 171 9.59 -0.64 -1.30
C ALA A 171 11.03 -0.15 -1.41
N VAL A 172 11.66 0.20 -0.27
CA VAL A 172 13.08 0.58 -0.22
C VAL A 172 13.98 -0.62 -0.53
N GLY A 173 13.65 -1.81 0.01
CA GLY A 173 14.39 -3.05 -0.24
C GLY A 173 14.37 -3.49 -1.70
N LEU A 174 13.32 -3.14 -2.47
CA LEU A 174 13.24 -3.39 -3.92
C LEU A 174 14.31 -2.68 -4.75
N ARG A 175 14.97 -1.64 -4.23
CA ARG A 175 16.12 -1.02 -4.92
C ARG A 175 17.28 -2.00 -5.11
N LYS A 176 17.34 -3.05 -4.29
CA LYS A 176 18.34 -4.13 -4.38
C LYS A 176 17.83 -5.37 -5.13
N LYS A 177 16.68 -5.26 -5.82
CA LYS A 177 16.12 -6.39 -6.57
C LYS A 177 17.09 -6.82 -7.66
N PRO A 178 17.22 -8.13 -7.94
CA PRO A 178 17.91 -8.61 -9.12
C PRO A 178 17.19 -8.15 -10.41
N GLN A 179 17.94 -8.08 -11.52
CA GLN A 179 17.38 -7.74 -12.83
C GLN A 179 16.61 -8.95 -13.37
N ILE A 180 15.36 -9.06 -12.94
CA ILE A 180 14.42 -10.12 -13.35
C ILE A 180 13.06 -9.52 -13.70
N TRP A 181 12.30 -10.24 -14.48
CA TRP A 181 10.97 -9.85 -14.91
C TRP A 181 10.03 -9.74 -13.71
N ALA A 182 9.21 -8.71 -13.71
CA ALA A 182 8.38 -8.38 -12.55
C ALA A 182 7.32 -9.44 -12.26
N LEU A 183 6.70 -10.03 -13.29
CA LEU A 183 5.60 -10.97 -13.12
C LEU A 183 6.04 -12.31 -12.46
N PRO A 184 7.12 -12.97 -12.92
CA PRO A 184 7.63 -14.14 -12.21
C PRO A 184 8.15 -13.83 -10.79
N LEU A 185 8.73 -12.65 -10.56
CA LEU A 185 9.11 -12.22 -9.19
C LEU A 185 7.88 -12.10 -8.29
N LEU A 186 6.78 -11.53 -8.79
CA LEU A 186 5.51 -11.47 -8.07
C LEU A 186 5.00 -12.86 -7.72
N THR A 187 5.17 -13.86 -8.61
CA THR A 187 4.80 -15.24 -8.32
C THR A 187 5.51 -15.76 -7.07
N PHE A 188 6.82 -15.55 -6.98
CA PHE A 188 7.58 -15.97 -5.79
C PHE A 188 7.20 -15.18 -4.54
N PHE A 189 6.91 -13.89 -4.65
CA PHE A 189 6.38 -13.12 -3.52
C PHE A 189 5.01 -13.63 -3.08
N ALA A 190 4.14 -14.04 -4.02
CA ALA A 190 2.86 -14.65 -3.69
C ALA A 190 3.01 -15.98 -2.94
N TYR A 191 3.97 -16.83 -3.32
CA TYR A 191 4.31 -18.04 -2.56
C TYR A 191 4.79 -17.72 -1.14
N VAL A 192 5.73 -16.77 -1.00
CA VAL A 192 6.21 -16.36 0.33
C VAL A 192 5.07 -15.80 1.17
N ALA A 193 4.16 -15.02 0.54
CA ALA A 193 3.03 -14.45 1.23
C ALA A 193 2.03 -15.52 1.69
N PHE A 194 1.75 -16.52 0.86
CA PHE A 194 0.90 -17.64 1.24
C PHE A 194 1.52 -18.43 2.39
N VAL A 195 2.75 -18.91 2.24
CA VAL A 195 3.45 -19.68 3.29
C VAL A 195 3.61 -18.86 4.57
N GLY A 196 3.99 -17.58 4.45
CA GLY A 196 4.16 -16.67 5.57
C GLY A 196 2.87 -16.34 6.31
N SER A 197 1.69 -16.50 5.69
CA SER A 197 0.39 -16.30 6.35
C SER A 197 -0.10 -17.53 7.14
N LEU A 198 0.45 -18.71 6.87
CA LEU A 198 0.00 -19.95 7.53
C LEU A 198 0.11 -19.95 9.06
N PRO A 199 1.17 -19.44 9.69
CA PRO A 199 1.22 -19.32 11.14
C PRO A 199 0.06 -18.50 11.73
N GLY A 200 -0.31 -17.41 11.06
CA GLY A 200 -1.45 -16.61 11.45
C GLY A 200 -2.78 -17.32 11.29
N LEU A 201 -2.96 -18.05 10.18
CA LEU A 201 -4.14 -18.89 9.96
C LEU A 201 -4.26 -19.99 11.03
N ILE A 202 -3.13 -20.61 11.40
CA ILE A 202 -3.08 -21.59 12.50
C ILE A 202 -3.51 -20.91 13.80
N TYR A 203 -3.01 -19.71 14.10
CA TYR A 203 -3.41 -18.95 15.29
C TYR A 203 -4.92 -18.66 15.31
N GLU A 204 -5.53 -18.17 14.20
CA GLU A 204 -6.98 -17.94 14.13
C GLU A 204 -7.77 -19.22 14.37
N THR A 205 -7.27 -20.36 13.88
CA THR A 205 -7.92 -21.67 14.06
C THR A 205 -7.88 -22.10 15.54
N TYR A 206 -6.71 -22.05 16.17
CA TYR A 206 -6.54 -22.48 17.57
C TYR A 206 -7.19 -21.53 18.58
N SER A 207 -7.27 -20.25 18.28
CA SER A 207 -7.94 -19.24 19.13
C SER A 207 -9.46 -19.19 18.94
N ASN A 208 -10.04 -20.06 18.12
CA ASN A 208 -11.47 -20.05 17.74
C ASN A 208 -11.94 -18.72 17.11
N GLN A 209 -11.03 -17.99 16.46
CA GLN A 209 -11.32 -16.74 15.76
C GLN A 209 -11.51 -16.93 14.26
N LEU A 210 -11.37 -18.17 13.76
CA LEU A 210 -11.50 -18.47 12.35
C LEU A 210 -12.97 -18.34 11.91
N ILE A 211 -13.20 -17.41 10.98
CA ILE A 211 -14.49 -17.21 10.31
C ILE A 211 -14.35 -17.70 8.88
N LEU A 212 -15.02 -18.83 8.58
CA LEU A 212 -15.10 -19.35 7.22
C LEU A 212 -16.06 -18.52 6.38
N PRO A 213 -15.73 -18.26 5.09
CA PRO A 213 -16.54 -17.41 4.25
C PRO A 213 -17.88 -18.05 3.91
N GLY A 214 -18.98 -17.37 4.23
CA GLY A 214 -20.28 -17.61 3.62
C GLY A 214 -20.33 -17.08 2.18
N LEU A 215 -21.50 -17.02 1.56
CA LEU A 215 -21.64 -16.53 0.18
C LEU A 215 -21.07 -15.09 0.01
N LYS A 216 -21.38 -14.19 0.94
CA LYS A 216 -20.87 -12.82 0.92
C LYS A 216 -19.35 -12.78 1.09
N GLY A 217 -18.81 -13.56 2.01
CA GLY A 217 -17.36 -13.70 2.21
C GLY A 217 -16.64 -14.24 0.97
N CYS A 218 -17.22 -15.21 0.27
CA CYS A 218 -16.68 -15.73 -0.99
C CYS A 218 -16.66 -14.66 -2.09
N ILE A 219 -17.70 -13.84 -2.20
CA ILE A 219 -17.75 -12.71 -3.16
C ILE A 219 -16.65 -11.70 -2.83
N ILE A 220 -16.51 -11.32 -1.55
CA ILE A 220 -15.46 -10.40 -1.08
C ILE A 220 -14.06 -10.94 -1.41
N LEU A 221 -13.81 -12.22 -1.11
CA LEU A 221 -12.55 -12.88 -1.46
C LEU A 221 -12.30 -12.89 -2.97
N GLY A 222 -13.31 -13.19 -3.77
CA GLY A 222 -13.22 -13.13 -5.23
C GLY A 222 -12.82 -11.74 -5.73
N VAL A 223 -13.43 -10.69 -5.19
CA VAL A 223 -13.08 -9.29 -5.49
C VAL A 223 -11.63 -9.01 -5.10
N ILE A 224 -11.19 -9.41 -3.90
CA ILE A 224 -9.82 -9.19 -3.40
C ILE A 224 -8.79 -9.94 -4.25
N ILE A 225 -9.07 -11.18 -4.65
CA ILE A 225 -8.15 -11.99 -5.47
C ILE A 225 -8.01 -11.39 -6.87
N ILE A 226 -9.12 -11.09 -7.54
CA ILE A 226 -9.12 -10.68 -8.95
C ILE A 226 -8.63 -9.25 -9.11
N PHE A 227 -9.20 -8.29 -8.39
CA PHE A 227 -8.94 -6.87 -8.65
C PHE A 227 -7.64 -6.36 -8.01
N PRO A 228 -7.50 -6.24 -6.68
CA PRO A 228 -6.29 -5.66 -6.10
C PRO A 228 -5.08 -6.59 -6.11
N SER A 229 -5.27 -7.93 -6.08
CA SER A 229 -4.15 -8.86 -5.95
C SER A 229 -3.59 -9.31 -7.29
N PHE A 230 -4.45 -9.51 -8.29
CA PHE A 230 -4.04 -9.99 -9.60
C PHE A 230 -4.00 -8.87 -10.64
N LEU A 231 -5.14 -8.27 -10.99
CA LEU A 231 -5.22 -7.28 -12.06
C LEU A 231 -4.45 -6.00 -11.74
N ALA A 232 -4.61 -5.45 -10.54
CA ALA A 232 -3.91 -4.22 -10.15
C ALA A 232 -2.40 -4.40 -10.21
N GLN A 233 -1.87 -5.53 -9.75
CA GLN A 233 -0.44 -5.80 -9.79
C GLN A 233 0.08 -5.90 -11.22
N ILE A 234 -0.64 -6.58 -12.12
CA ILE A 234 -0.27 -6.67 -13.54
C ILE A 234 -0.31 -5.29 -14.21
N PHE A 235 -1.35 -4.51 -13.94
CA PHE A 235 -1.50 -3.19 -14.55
C PHE A 235 -0.45 -2.22 -14.04
N PHE A 236 -0.14 -2.27 -12.75
CA PHE A 236 0.93 -1.47 -12.16
C PHE A 236 2.28 -1.79 -12.79
N MET A 237 2.62 -3.08 -12.89
CA MET A 237 3.89 -3.50 -13.51
C MET A 237 3.99 -3.07 -14.98
N LYS A 238 2.92 -3.23 -15.76
CA LYS A 238 2.87 -2.74 -17.15
C LYS A 238 3.00 -1.21 -17.23
N GLY A 239 2.44 -0.49 -16.29
CA GLY A 239 2.63 0.95 -16.16
C GLY A 239 4.10 1.30 -15.89
N VAL A 240 4.71 0.63 -14.90
CA VAL A 240 6.12 0.82 -14.54
C VAL A 240 7.06 0.52 -15.72
N GLU A 241 6.81 -0.54 -16.47
CA GLU A 241 7.60 -0.88 -17.67
C GLU A 241 7.53 0.23 -18.74
N LYS A 242 6.39 0.92 -18.88
CA LYS A 242 6.17 1.91 -19.94
C LYS A 242 6.60 3.34 -19.59
N ILE A 243 6.35 3.78 -18.36
CA ILE A 243 6.61 5.18 -17.96
C ILE A 243 7.58 5.31 -16.79
N GLY A 244 8.11 4.19 -16.31
CA GLY A 244 9.06 4.13 -15.20
C GLY A 244 8.41 4.15 -13.82
N PRO A 245 9.17 3.69 -12.78
CA PRO A 245 8.63 3.52 -11.43
C PRO A 245 8.22 4.84 -10.76
N ALA A 246 9.00 5.92 -10.94
CA ALA A 246 8.72 7.20 -10.31
C ALA A 246 7.37 7.78 -10.77
N ARG A 247 7.10 7.79 -12.10
CA ARG A 247 5.83 8.29 -12.63
C ARG A 247 4.66 7.37 -12.29
N SER A 248 4.87 6.06 -12.28
CA SER A 248 3.82 5.11 -11.91
C SER A 248 3.46 5.20 -10.44
N GLY A 249 4.43 5.49 -9.57
CA GLY A 249 4.21 5.72 -8.14
C GLY A 249 3.26 6.88 -7.84
N LEU A 250 3.21 7.92 -8.70
CA LEU A 250 2.28 9.05 -8.52
C LEU A 250 0.82 8.62 -8.50
N TYR A 251 0.48 7.57 -9.26
CA TYR A 251 -0.89 7.06 -9.32
C TYR A 251 -1.35 6.42 -8.01
N THR A 252 -0.43 5.93 -7.17
CA THR A 252 -0.80 5.38 -5.84
C THR A 252 -1.45 6.43 -4.95
N ASN A 253 -1.15 7.72 -5.19
CA ASN A 253 -1.74 8.84 -4.46
C ASN A 253 -3.23 9.05 -4.78
N LEU A 254 -3.76 8.40 -5.82
CA LEU A 254 -5.19 8.39 -6.12
C LEU A 254 -5.96 7.38 -5.25
N VAL A 255 -5.29 6.42 -4.62
CA VAL A 255 -5.93 5.41 -3.77
C VAL A 255 -6.76 6.04 -2.64
N PRO A 256 -6.23 6.97 -1.83
CA PRO A 256 -7.02 7.61 -0.78
C PRO A 256 -8.24 8.37 -1.30
N VAL A 257 -8.16 8.96 -2.50
CA VAL A 257 -9.30 9.64 -3.12
C VAL A 257 -10.39 8.63 -3.47
N PHE A 258 -10.02 7.59 -4.24
CA PHE A 258 -10.99 6.58 -4.66
C PHE A 258 -11.53 5.78 -3.47
N SER A 259 -10.72 5.44 -2.46
CA SER A 259 -11.20 4.74 -1.28
C SER A 259 -12.19 5.58 -0.47
N SER A 260 -11.95 6.87 -0.29
CA SER A 260 -12.88 7.77 0.39
C SER A 260 -14.21 7.88 -0.36
N ILE A 261 -14.17 8.07 -1.69
CA ILE A 261 -15.37 8.11 -2.52
C ILE A 261 -16.15 6.79 -2.40
N LEU A 262 -15.48 5.66 -2.60
CA LEU A 262 -16.11 4.35 -2.54
C LEU A 262 -16.65 4.02 -1.14
N ALA A 263 -15.98 4.42 -0.06
CA ALA A 263 -16.42 4.20 1.30
C ALA A 263 -17.74 4.95 1.60
N VAL A 264 -17.85 6.19 1.15
CA VAL A 264 -19.11 6.95 1.28
C VAL A 264 -20.26 6.27 0.52
N PHE A 265 -20.02 5.89 -0.76
CA PHE A 265 -21.09 5.33 -1.60
C PHE A 265 -21.45 3.88 -1.30
N LEU A 266 -20.45 3.04 -0.95
CA LEU A 266 -20.66 1.60 -0.80
C LEU A 266 -20.80 1.14 0.65
N LEU A 267 -20.21 1.85 1.60
CA LEU A 267 -20.26 1.49 3.02
C LEU A 267 -21.11 2.46 3.85
N GLY A 268 -21.57 3.59 3.26
CA GLY A 268 -22.33 4.61 3.96
C GLY A 268 -21.51 5.38 4.99
N GLU A 269 -20.18 5.41 4.86
CA GLU A 269 -19.31 6.16 5.78
C GLU A 269 -19.49 7.66 5.59
N SER A 270 -19.50 8.42 6.70
CA SER A 270 -19.62 9.87 6.65
C SER A 270 -18.26 10.53 6.41
N PHE A 271 -18.17 11.34 5.35
CA PHE A 271 -16.96 12.11 5.04
C PHE A 271 -16.95 13.39 5.88
N GLN A 272 -16.11 13.42 6.92
CA GLN A 272 -15.99 14.54 7.86
C GLN A 272 -14.98 15.58 7.38
N PHE A 273 -15.01 16.79 7.95
CA PHE A 273 -14.08 17.87 7.60
C PHE A 273 -12.61 17.49 7.82
N TYR A 274 -12.29 16.74 8.88
CA TYR A 274 -10.93 16.31 9.14
C TYR A 274 -10.40 15.34 8.08
N HIS A 275 -11.25 14.53 7.43
CA HIS A 275 -10.86 13.72 6.27
C HIS A 275 -10.44 14.58 5.08
N PHE A 276 -11.21 15.65 4.79
CA PHE A 276 -10.88 16.60 3.72
C PHE A 276 -9.56 17.31 4.00
N LEU A 277 -9.37 17.79 5.24
CA LEU A 277 -8.14 18.47 5.65
C LEU A 277 -6.93 17.55 5.52
N SER A 278 -7.02 16.33 6.05
CA SER A 278 -5.95 15.33 5.97
C SER A 278 -5.61 14.96 4.54
N LEU A 279 -6.61 14.73 3.70
CA LEU A 279 -6.42 14.43 2.28
C LEU A 279 -5.68 15.58 1.55
N SER A 280 -6.09 16.82 1.80
CA SER A 280 -5.45 18.02 1.24
C SER A 280 -4.00 18.15 1.68
N MET A 281 -3.72 17.89 2.96
CA MET A 281 -2.35 17.90 3.50
C MET A 281 -1.48 16.79 2.93
N ILE A 282 -2.02 15.58 2.74
CA ILE A 282 -1.31 14.47 2.08
C ILE A 282 -0.88 14.89 0.68
N PHE A 283 -1.78 15.45 -0.13
CA PHE A 283 -1.43 15.94 -1.47
C PHE A 283 -0.43 17.08 -1.45
N ALA A 284 -0.57 18.03 -0.52
CA ALA A 284 0.39 19.12 -0.36
C ALA A 284 1.79 18.58 0.01
N GLY A 285 1.87 17.65 0.95
CA GLY A 285 3.11 17.01 1.35
C GLY A 285 3.80 16.26 0.20
N ILE A 286 3.02 15.49 -0.58
CA ILE A 286 3.51 14.79 -1.77
C ILE A 286 4.00 15.78 -2.83
N TYR A 287 3.25 16.85 -3.09
CA TYR A 287 3.63 17.88 -4.05
C TYR A 287 4.97 18.56 -3.69
N LEU A 288 5.15 18.93 -2.44
CA LEU A 288 6.41 19.50 -1.94
C LEU A 288 7.56 18.52 -2.12
N PHE A 289 7.31 17.24 -1.87
CA PHE A 289 8.29 16.19 -1.99
C PHE A 289 8.76 15.98 -3.44
N GLU A 290 7.84 15.92 -4.39
CA GLU A 290 8.13 15.62 -5.81
C GLU A 290 8.79 16.80 -6.53
N ASN A 291 8.43 18.04 -6.18
CA ASN A 291 8.92 19.26 -6.83
C ASN A 291 10.17 19.85 -6.17
N LYS A 292 10.94 19.02 -5.45
CA LYS A 292 12.14 19.43 -4.71
C LYS A 292 13.11 20.34 -5.50
N ASN A 293 13.34 20.04 -6.77
CA ASN A 293 14.30 20.80 -7.60
C ASN A 293 13.71 22.15 -8.02
N LYS A 294 12.45 22.21 -8.45
CA LYS A 294 11.78 23.46 -8.82
C LYS A 294 11.66 24.44 -7.66
N ILE A 295 11.37 23.94 -6.47
CA ILE A 295 11.20 24.79 -5.29
C ILE A 295 12.55 25.32 -4.82
N ASN A 296 13.60 24.52 -4.82
CA ASN A 296 14.95 24.98 -4.50
C ASN A 296 15.45 26.03 -5.50
N ASP A 297 15.18 25.85 -6.80
CA ASP A 297 15.51 26.83 -7.83
C ASP A 297 14.75 28.15 -7.65
N LEU A 298 13.49 28.10 -7.21
CA LEU A 298 12.68 29.28 -6.91
C LEU A 298 13.19 30.01 -5.66
N ILE A 299 13.57 29.28 -4.62
CA ILE A 299 14.14 29.86 -3.39
C ILE A 299 15.50 30.55 -3.71
N LEU A 300 16.38 29.85 -4.43
CA LEU A 300 17.66 30.41 -4.85
C LEU A 300 17.52 31.67 -5.71
N LYS A 301 16.56 31.69 -6.65
CA LYS A 301 16.27 32.88 -7.47
C LYS A 301 15.75 34.05 -6.63
N ARG A 302 14.95 33.78 -5.61
CA ARG A 302 14.42 34.80 -4.70
C ARG A 302 15.53 35.39 -3.83
N GLU A 303 16.39 34.56 -3.25
CA GLU A 303 17.55 34.99 -2.48
C GLU A 303 18.56 35.82 -3.30
N LEU A 304 18.69 35.54 -4.61
CA LEU A 304 19.52 36.31 -5.51
C LEU A 304 18.89 37.66 -5.84
N ASN A 305 17.57 37.73 -5.99
CA ASN A 305 16.86 38.99 -6.23
C ASN A 305 16.78 39.87 -4.99
N ASP A 306 16.72 39.32 -3.78
CA ASP A 306 16.69 40.09 -2.53
C ASP A 306 18.10 40.65 -2.13
N ARG A 307 19.14 40.24 -2.84
CA ARG A 307 20.54 40.76 -2.66
C ARG A 307 20.94 41.85 -3.65
N HIS A 308 20.06 42.20 -4.58
CA HIS A 308 20.22 43.32 -5.53
C HIS A 308 19.19 44.40 -5.25
#